data_1af64791da38210c034389db5efa488e
#
_entry.id   1af64791da38210c034389db5efa488e
#
_cell.length_a   1.000
_cell.length_b   1.000
_cell.length_c   1.000
_cell.angle_alpha   90.00
_cell.angle_beta   90.00
_cell.angle_gamma   90.00
#
_symmetry.space_group_name_H-M   'P 1'
#
loop_
_entity.id
_entity.type
_entity.pdbx_description
1 polymer ?
#
loop_
_entity_poly.entity_id
_entity_poly.type
_entity_poly.pdbx_seq_one_letter_code
_entity_poly.pdbx_strand_id
1 'polypeptide(L)'
;SLPQVLYLSGHIGGGSFFKPSFGWMAGKENFLWFWLKNTSLFWLLVIGGFVTIFTARNSHFPLRLGFYSLPFLILFLLPNLVLFAPWNWDNIKILIYWFLGTTPIAALGLTWLYENGRFKALSRVGFFIIMFFLVAAGGIDVFKYAIPPLTEWKEFSAEEIKLSRRISVETPQDAVFLTAPTFNHPVFISGRKSLM
;
A
#
# COMPACT_ATOMS: atom_id res chain seq x y z
N SER A 1 16.08 -9.76 -13.79
CA SER A 1 15.47 -11.03 -14.25
C SER A 1 15.34 -12.02 -13.12
N LEU A 2 14.44 -13.01 -13.21
CA LEU A 2 14.22 -14.03 -12.17
C LEU A 2 15.51 -14.73 -11.72
N PRO A 3 16.44 -15.12 -12.63
CA PRO A 3 17.72 -15.73 -12.24
C PRO A 3 18.58 -14.82 -11.36
N GLN A 4 18.60 -13.51 -11.60
CA GLN A 4 19.34 -12.55 -10.78
C GLN A 4 18.76 -12.43 -9.38
N VAL A 5 17.42 -12.42 -9.26
CA VAL A 5 16.73 -12.39 -7.97
C VAL A 5 17.04 -13.65 -7.16
N LEU A 6 16.98 -14.81 -7.79
CA LEU A 6 17.30 -16.08 -7.13
C LEU A 6 18.77 -16.16 -6.72
N TYR A 7 19.69 -15.70 -7.57
CA TYR A 7 21.11 -15.64 -7.24
C TYR A 7 21.38 -14.71 -6.06
N LEU A 8 20.85 -13.50 -6.08
CA LEU A 8 21.04 -12.51 -5.02
C LEU A 8 20.39 -12.96 -3.71
N SER A 9 19.21 -13.58 -3.75
CA SER A 9 18.54 -14.08 -2.54
C SER A 9 19.33 -15.16 -1.80
N GLY A 10 20.18 -15.91 -2.51
CA GLY A 10 21.06 -16.91 -1.91
C GLY A 10 22.39 -16.35 -1.37
N HIS A 11 22.81 -15.17 -1.80
CA HIS A 11 24.13 -14.60 -1.50
C HIS A 11 24.10 -13.37 -0.58
N ILE A 12 22.95 -12.69 -0.48
CA ILE A 12 22.79 -11.59 0.48
C ILE A 12 22.50 -12.20 1.83
N GLY A 13 23.50 -12.21 2.69
CA GLY A 13 23.51 -12.91 3.96
C GLY A 13 22.31 -12.64 4.85
N GLY A 14 21.76 -13.70 5.40
CA GLY A 14 20.91 -13.66 6.58
C GLY A 14 19.44 -13.94 6.40
N GLY A 15 18.94 -14.35 5.26
CA GLY A 15 17.56 -14.80 5.18
C GLY A 15 16.94 -14.82 3.78
N SER A 16 16.23 -15.90 3.48
CA SER A 16 15.40 -15.97 2.28
C SER A 16 14.43 -14.79 2.25
N PHE A 17 14.44 -14.00 1.18
CA PHE A 17 13.45 -12.95 0.94
C PHE A 17 12.03 -13.53 0.82
N PHE A 18 11.92 -14.78 0.38
CA PHE A 18 10.66 -15.48 0.23
C PHE A 18 10.35 -16.26 1.50
N LYS A 19 9.40 -15.78 2.28
CA LYS A 19 8.90 -16.47 3.47
C LYS A 19 7.39 -16.67 3.35
N PRO A 20 6.87 -17.86 3.66
CA PRO A 20 5.43 -18.04 3.80
C PRO A 20 4.89 -17.05 4.84
N SER A 21 3.84 -16.33 4.49
CA SER A 21 3.18 -15.37 5.37
C SER A 21 1.71 -15.33 5.03
N PHE A 22 0.89 -15.92 5.87
CA PHE A 22 -0.54 -15.96 5.64
C PHE A 22 -1.21 -14.70 6.16
N GLY A 23 -1.99 -14.07 5.29
CA GLY A 23 -2.79 -12.91 5.64
C GLY A 23 -2.00 -11.59 5.70
N TRP A 24 -0.79 -11.54 5.16
CA TRP A 24 0.06 -10.34 5.15
C TRP A 24 0.22 -9.73 6.55
N MET A 25 -0.31 -8.53 6.81
CA MET A 25 -0.24 -7.84 8.10
C MET A 25 -1.43 -8.13 9.04
N ALA A 26 -2.32 -9.06 8.69
CA ALA A 26 -3.47 -9.41 9.53
C ALA A 26 -3.03 -10.01 10.88
N GLY A 27 -1.91 -10.72 10.94
CA GLY A 27 -1.40 -11.31 12.18
C GLY A 27 -2.39 -12.30 12.78
N LYS A 28 -2.88 -12.01 14.00
CA LYS A 28 -3.90 -12.83 14.68
C LYS A 28 -5.34 -12.39 14.39
N GLU A 29 -5.52 -11.31 13.64
CA GLU A 29 -6.84 -10.81 13.28
C GLU A 29 -7.49 -11.72 12.22
N ASN A 30 -8.82 -11.80 12.22
CA ASN A 30 -9.53 -12.52 11.18
C ASN A 30 -9.22 -11.89 9.81
N PHE A 31 -8.80 -12.71 8.84
CA PHE A 31 -8.38 -12.27 7.52
C PHE A 31 -9.43 -11.43 6.77
N LEU A 32 -10.70 -11.88 6.79
CA LEU A 32 -11.78 -11.17 6.10
C LEU A 32 -12.05 -9.83 6.78
N TRP A 33 -12.05 -9.81 8.11
CA TRP A 33 -12.24 -8.58 8.87
C TRP A 33 -11.10 -7.59 8.65
N PHE A 34 -9.85 -8.07 8.64
CA PHE A 34 -8.69 -7.24 8.34
C PHE A 34 -8.85 -6.53 6.99
N TRP A 35 -9.19 -7.26 5.94
CA TRP A 35 -9.36 -6.68 4.61
C TRP A 35 -10.58 -5.78 4.51
N LEU A 36 -11.70 -6.14 5.10
CA LEU A 36 -12.90 -5.30 5.12
C LEU A 36 -12.62 -3.96 5.82
N LYS A 37 -11.93 -3.99 6.95
CA LYS A 37 -11.56 -2.80 7.71
C LYS A 37 -10.62 -1.87 6.93
N ASN A 38 -9.64 -2.43 6.23
CA ASN A 38 -8.61 -1.65 5.54
C ASN A 38 -9.02 -1.19 4.13
N THR A 39 -9.92 -1.88 3.47
CA THR A 39 -10.41 -1.51 2.13
C THR A 39 -11.85 -1.04 2.12
N SER A 40 -12.52 -1.07 3.27
CA SER A 40 -13.90 -0.64 3.43
C SER A 40 -14.84 -1.32 2.42
N LEU A 41 -15.69 -0.55 1.77
CA LEU A 41 -16.69 -1.02 0.81
C LEU A 41 -16.10 -1.48 -0.53
N PHE A 42 -14.81 -1.27 -0.78
CA PHE A 42 -14.18 -1.60 -2.06
C PHE A 42 -14.38 -3.08 -2.43
N TRP A 43 -14.16 -4.01 -1.48
CA TRP A 43 -14.37 -5.43 -1.71
C TRP A 43 -15.81 -5.77 -2.10
N LEU A 44 -16.78 -5.13 -1.44
CA LEU A 44 -18.20 -5.34 -1.76
C LEU A 44 -18.52 -4.85 -3.16
N LEU A 45 -17.91 -3.76 -3.59
CA LEU A 45 -18.05 -3.24 -4.95
C LEU A 45 -17.37 -4.15 -5.98
N VAL A 46 -16.20 -4.68 -5.69
CA VAL A 46 -15.53 -5.68 -6.57
C VAL A 46 -16.40 -6.92 -6.72
N ILE A 47 -16.92 -7.46 -5.63
CA ILE A 47 -17.83 -8.62 -5.67
C ILE A 47 -19.09 -8.28 -6.48
N GLY A 48 -19.71 -7.13 -6.21
CA GLY A 48 -20.88 -6.65 -6.97
C GLY A 48 -20.58 -6.48 -8.46
N GLY A 49 -19.41 -5.98 -8.80
CA GLY A 49 -18.93 -5.88 -10.18
C GLY A 49 -18.80 -7.23 -10.87
N PHE A 50 -18.22 -8.23 -10.20
CA PHE A 50 -18.18 -9.60 -10.74
C PHE A 50 -19.57 -10.22 -10.88
N VAL A 51 -20.46 -10.03 -9.90
CA VAL A 51 -21.86 -10.48 -10.04
C VAL A 51 -22.49 -9.85 -11.28
N THR A 52 -22.28 -8.56 -11.51
CA THR A 52 -22.77 -7.87 -12.71
C THR A 52 -22.20 -8.47 -13.99
N ILE A 53 -20.91 -8.79 -14.03
CA ILE A 53 -20.26 -9.40 -15.19
C ILE A 53 -20.90 -10.77 -15.51
N PHE A 54 -21.12 -11.61 -14.51
CA PHE A 54 -21.65 -12.95 -14.70
C PHE A 54 -23.16 -12.97 -14.97
N THR A 55 -23.90 -11.94 -14.55
CA THR A 55 -25.35 -11.85 -14.80
C THR A 55 -25.70 -11.10 -16.09
N ALA A 56 -24.76 -10.28 -16.61
CA ALA A 56 -24.95 -9.56 -17.87
C ALA A 56 -24.89 -10.51 -19.08
N ARG A 57 -26.02 -11.09 -19.41
CA ARG A 57 -26.19 -12.21 -20.36
C ARG A 57 -25.87 -11.90 -21.83
N ASN A 58 -25.76 -10.62 -22.23
CA ASN A 58 -25.80 -10.22 -23.65
C ASN A 58 -24.66 -9.30 -24.12
N SER A 59 -23.58 -9.12 -23.35
CA SER A 59 -22.47 -8.30 -23.84
C SER A 59 -21.11 -8.98 -23.58
N HIS A 60 -20.25 -8.96 -24.59
CA HIS A 60 -18.88 -9.48 -24.50
C HIS A 60 -17.95 -8.57 -23.69
N PHE A 61 -18.33 -7.31 -23.49
CA PHE A 61 -17.48 -6.34 -22.79
C PHE A 61 -17.25 -6.70 -21.30
N PRO A 62 -18.28 -7.01 -20.50
CA PRO A 62 -18.07 -7.40 -19.12
C PRO A 62 -17.19 -8.63 -18.96
N LEU A 63 -17.35 -9.65 -19.82
CA LEU A 63 -16.51 -10.88 -19.76
C LEU A 63 -15.03 -10.56 -20.01
N ARG A 64 -14.73 -9.69 -21.00
CA ARG A 64 -13.36 -9.26 -21.26
C ARG A 64 -12.76 -8.52 -20.06
N LEU A 65 -13.53 -7.68 -19.40
CA LEU A 65 -13.12 -6.99 -18.19
C LEU A 65 -12.87 -7.97 -17.04
N GLY A 66 -13.69 -9.00 -16.90
CA GLY A 66 -13.47 -10.09 -15.94
C GLY A 66 -12.13 -10.80 -16.17
N PHE A 67 -11.82 -11.18 -17.41
CA PHE A 67 -10.54 -11.79 -17.76
C PHE A 67 -9.36 -10.83 -17.54
N TYR A 68 -9.51 -9.56 -17.86
CA TYR A 68 -8.52 -8.53 -17.59
C TYR A 68 -8.17 -8.44 -16.09
N SER A 69 -9.13 -8.65 -15.20
CA SER A 69 -8.91 -8.52 -13.76
C SER A 69 -8.23 -9.73 -13.12
N LEU A 70 -8.20 -10.90 -13.77
CA LEU A 70 -7.61 -12.13 -13.21
C LEU A 70 -6.15 -11.97 -12.74
N PRO A 71 -5.22 -11.39 -13.52
CA PRO A 71 -3.85 -11.16 -13.06
C PRO A 71 -3.80 -10.33 -11.78
N PHE A 72 -4.66 -9.34 -11.64
CA PHE A 72 -4.70 -8.48 -10.46
C PHE A 72 -5.25 -9.21 -9.22
N LEU A 73 -6.18 -10.14 -9.38
CA LEU A 73 -6.60 -11.02 -8.28
C LEU A 73 -5.45 -11.92 -7.79
N ILE A 74 -4.61 -12.40 -8.72
CA ILE A 74 -3.38 -13.12 -8.35
C ILE A 74 -2.44 -12.20 -7.56
N LEU A 75 -2.30 -10.93 -7.96
CA LEU A 75 -1.52 -9.93 -7.22
C LEU A 75 -2.09 -9.59 -5.84
N PHE A 76 -3.35 -9.91 -5.56
CA PHE A 76 -3.88 -9.89 -4.21
C PHE A 76 -3.47 -11.14 -3.41
N LEU A 77 -3.56 -12.31 -4.03
CA LEU A 77 -3.27 -13.57 -3.34
C LEU A 77 -1.80 -13.70 -2.96
N LEU A 78 -0.90 -13.39 -3.88
CA LEU A 78 0.53 -13.58 -3.67
C LEU A 78 1.08 -12.88 -2.42
N PRO A 79 0.86 -11.57 -2.17
CA PRO A 79 1.34 -10.88 -0.97
C PRO A 79 0.68 -11.36 0.33
N ASN A 80 -0.49 -12.01 0.22
CA ASN A 80 -1.17 -12.62 1.37
C ASN A 80 -0.71 -14.05 1.67
N LEU A 81 0.14 -14.63 0.83
CA LEU A 81 0.68 -15.97 1.01
C LEU A 81 2.20 -15.96 1.25
N VAL A 82 2.89 -14.98 0.68
CA VAL A 82 4.35 -14.93 0.67
C VAL A 82 4.84 -13.50 0.91
N LEU A 83 5.87 -13.35 1.71
CA LEU A 83 6.64 -12.11 1.79
C LEU A 83 7.66 -12.08 0.65
N PHE A 84 7.73 -10.94 -0.04
CA PHE A 84 8.66 -10.69 -1.15
C PHE A 84 9.83 -9.80 -0.76
N ALA A 85 9.81 -9.29 0.48
CA ALA A 85 10.83 -8.41 1.03
C ALA A 85 11.08 -8.73 2.50
N PRO A 86 12.20 -8.28 3.10
CA PRO A 86 12.48 -8.47 4.51
C PRO A 86 11.40 -7.87 5.44
N TRP A 87 10.77 -6.78 5.01
CA TRP A 87 9.73 -6.09 5.78
C TRP A 87 8.33 -6.44 5.29
N ASN A 88 7.46 -6.83 6.21
CA ASN A 88 6.08 -7.25 5.92
C ASN A 88 5.27 -6.18 5.14
N TRP A 89 5.52 -4.91 5.41
CA TRP A 89 4.84 -3.77 4.78
C TRP A 89 5.17 -3.59 3.30
N ASP A 90 6.34 -4.05 2.84
CA ASP A 90 6.77 -3.87 1.45
C ASP A 90 5.85 -4.57 0.44
N ASN A 91 5.13 -5.60 0.85
CA ASN A 91 4.13 -6.26 0.02
C ASN A 91 3.01 -5.31 -0.44
N ILE A 92 2.83 -4.16 0.23
CA ILE A 92 1.87 -3.13 -0.22
C ILE A 92 2.15 -2.66 -1.64
N LYS A 93 3.42 -2.68 -2.07
CA LYS A 93 3.82 -2.29 -3.43
C LYS A 93 3.17 -3.17 -4.50
N ILE A 94 2.92 -4.44 -4.19
CA ILE A 94 2.21 -5.38 -5.07
C ILE A 94 0.71 -5.19 -4.94
N LEU A 95 0.22 -5.00 -3.71
CA LEU A 95 -1.19 -4.79 -3.43
C LEU A 95 -1.77 -3.52 -4.07
N ILE A 96 -0.95 -2.49 -4.28
CA ILE A 96 -1.36 -1.29 -5.03
C ILE A 96 -1.78 -1.65 -6.45
N TYR A 97 -1.06 -2.53 -7.14
CA TYR A 97 -1.44 -2.97 -8.49
C TYR A 97 -2.73 -3.78 -8.50
N TRP A 98 -2.95 -4.65 -7.51
CA TRP A 98 -4.23 -5.30 -7.32
C TRP A 98 -5.36 -4.28 -7.20
N PHE A 99 -5.20 -3.29 -6.33
CA PHE A 99 -6.21 -2.27 -6.08
C PHE A 99 -6.53 -1.48 -7.36
N LEU A 100 -5.50 -1.00 -8.06
CA LEU A 100 -5.65 -0.27 -9.32
C LEU A 100 -6.31 -1.13 -10.41
N GLY A 101 -5.87 -2.37 -10.56
CA GLY A 101 -6.37 -3.25 -11.61
C GLY A 101 -7.80 -3.75 -11.38
N THR A 102 -8.27 -3.80 -10.12
CA THR A 102 -9.66 -4.18 -9.80
C THR A 102 -10.60 -2.98 -9.67
N THR A 103 -10.09 -1.74 -9.70
CA THR A 103 -10.90 -0.52 -9.67
C THR A 103 -11.98 -0.47 -10.78
N PRO A 104 -11.72 -0.87 -12.05
CA PRO A 104 -12.76 -0.90 -13.08
C PRO A 104 -13.89 -1.87 -12.73
N ILE A 105 -13.63 -2.98 -12.06
CA ILE A 105 -14.64 -3.92 -11.60
C ILE A 105 -15.48 -3.30 -10.47
N ALA A 106 -14.83 -2.65 -9.51
CA ALA A 106 -15.52 -1.93 -8.43
C ALA A 106 -16.40 -0.81 -8.99
N ALA A 107 -15.92 -0.07 -10.00
CA ALA A 107 -16.71 0.94 -10.69
C ALA A 107 -17.96 0.35 -11.36
N LEU A 108 -17.83 -0.82 -11.97
CA LEU A 108 -18.98 -1.54 -12.56
C LEU A 108 -20.02 -1.93 -11.49
N GLY A 109 -19.57 -2.41 -10.32
CA GLY A 109 -20.46 -2.70 -9.19
C GLY A 109 -21.16 -1.46 -8.66
N LEU A 110 -20.45 -0.35 -8.63
CA LEU A 110 -21.01 0.93 -8.18
C LEU A 110 -22.02 1.52 -9.17
N THR A 111 -21.75 1.44 -10.49
CA THR A 111 -22.71 1.86 -11.53
C THR A 111 -23.96 0.97 -11.55
N TRP A 112 -23.79 -0.33 -11.34
CA TRP A 112 -24.93 -1.23 -11.22
C TRP A 112 -25.83 -0.84 -10.04
N LEU A 113 -25.25 -0.47 -8.90
CA LEU A 113 -26.02 0.01 -7.75
C LEU A 113 -26.82 1.28 -8.09
N TYR A 114 -26.24 2.19 -8.86
CA TYR A 114 -26.87 3.44 -9.28
C TYR A 114 -28.07 3.20 -10.22
N GLU A 115 -27.91 2.26 -11.17
CA GLU A 115 -28.89 2.02 -12.23
C GLU A 115 -30.01 1.07 -11.83
N ASN A 116 -29.69 0.02 -11.06
CA ASN A 116 -30.58 -1.13 -10.86
C ASN A 116 -31.15 -1.24 -9.44
N GLY A 117 -30.90 -0.29 -8.57
CA GLY A 117 -31.47 -0.31 -7.22
C GLY A 117 -33.01 -0.27 -7.25
N ARG A 118 -33.65 -1.13 -6.44
CA ARG A 118 -35.11 -1.25 -6.32
C ARG A 118 -35.80 0.07 -6.05
N PHE A 119 -35.17 0.94 -5.28
CA PHE A 119 -35.62 2.30 -4.99
C PHE A 119 -34.63 3.29 -5.59
N LYS A 120 -34.86 3.76 -6.81
CA LYS A 120 -33.92 4.60 -7.57
C LYS A 120 -33.36 5.79 -6.79
N ALA A 121 -34.20 6.50 -6.04
CA ALA A 121 -33.75 7.62 -5.22
C ALA A 121 -32.77 7.18 -4.12
N LEU A 122 -33.09 6.12 -3.37
CA LEU A 122 -32.24 5.58 -2.32
C LEU A 122 -30.93 5.03 -2.87
N SER A 123 -30.96 4.36 -4.03
CA SER A 123 -29.76 3.83 -4.68
C SER A 123 -28.82 4.93 -5.15
N ARG A 124 -29.35 6.05 -5.65
CA ARG A 124 -28.56 7.22 -6.02
C ARG A 124 -27.93 7.89 -4.81
N VAL A 125 -28.69 8.06 -3.73
CA VAL A 125 -28.14 8.58 -2.47
C VAL A 125 -27.04 7.65 -1.96
N GLY A 126 -27.29 6.34 -1.93
CA GLY A 126 -26.29 5.33 -1.55
C GLY A 126 -25.02 5.40 -2.40
N PHE A 127 -25.16 5.57 -3.73
CA PHE A 127 -24.04 5.77 -4.63
C PHE A 127 -23.16 6.96 -4.20
N PHE A 128 -23.74 8.12 -3.96
CA PHE A 128 -22.97 9.30 -3.56
C PHE A 128 -22.34 9.16 -2.18
N ILE A 129 -23.03 8.52 -1.23
CA ILE A 129 -22.48 8.22 0.09
C ILE A 129 -21.26 7.30 -0.03
N ILE A 130 -21.37 6.22 -0.81
CA ILE A 130 -20.28 5.27 -1.02
C ILE A 130 -19.10 5.98 -1.71
N MET A 131 -19.37 6.75 -2.77
CA MET A 131 -18.35 7.55 -3.46
C MET A 131 -17.62 8.50 -2.51
N PHE A 132 -18.38 9.19 -1.67
CA PHE A 132 -17.79 10.08 -0.67
C PHE A 132 -16.81 9.33 0.25
N PHE A 133 -17.22 8.21 0.85
CA PHE A 133 -16.36 7.45 1.75
C PHE A 133 -15.16 6.81 1.05
N LEU A 134 -15.29 6.38 -0.20
CA LEU A 134 -14.16 5.83 -0.97
C LEU A 134 -13.09 6.88 -1.25
N VAL A 135 -13.48 8.15 -1.45
CA VAL A 135 -12.57 9.23 -1.83
C VAL A 135 -12.13 10.07 -0.64
N ALA A 136 -12.96 10.13 0.42
CA ALA A 136 -12.75 11.04 1.56
C ALA A 136 -11.40 10.83 2.25
N ALA A 137 -10.99 9.59 2.49
CA ALA A 137 -9.72 9.28 3.15
C ALA A 137 -8.53 9.83 2.35
N GLY A 138 -8.46 9.51 1.04
CA GLY A 138 -7.41 10.05 0.18
C GLY A 138 -7.51 11.57 0.01
N GLY A 139 -8.74 12.11 -0.03
CA GLY A 139 -8.96 13.56 -0.05
C GLY A 139 -8.43 14.26 1.20
N ILE A 140 -8.64 13.68 2.38
CA ILE A 140 -8.10 14.20 3.65
C ILE A 140 -6.58 14.17 3.64
N ASP A 141 -5.97 13.09 3.16
CA ASP A 141 -4.52 12.97 3.06
C ASP A 141 -3.95 14.04 2.11
N VAL A 142 -4.53 14.18 0.90
CA VAL A 142 -4.11 15.22 -0.05
C VAL A 142 -4.26 16.62 0.56
N PHE A 143 -5.39 16.90 1.22
CA PHE A 143 -5.63 18.17 1.87
C PHE A 143 -4.60 18.43 2.99
N LYS A 144 -4.32 17.43 3.81
CA LYS A 144 -3.30 17.50 4.85
C LYS A 144 -1.93 17.83 4.28
N TYR A 145 -1.53 17.19 3.18
CA TYR A 145 -0.25 17.45 2.53
C TYR A 145 -0.19 18.77 1.75
N ALA A 146 -1.35 19.25 1.26
CA ALA A 146 -1.43 20.53 0.56
C ALA A 146 -1.30 21.75 1.49
N ILE A 147 -1.51 21.58 2.79
CA ILE A 147 -1.42 22.66 3.78
C ILE A 147 -0.14 22.51 4.61
N PRO A 148 0.94 23.25 4.29
CA PRO A 148 2.25 23.08 4.92
C PRO A 148 2.25 23.05 6.46
N PRO A 149 1.46 23.87 7.18
CA PRO A 149 1.46 23.82 8.65
C PRO A 149 0.99 22.50 9.26
N LEU A 150 0.22 21.70 8.49
CA LEU A 150 -0.31 20.41 8.97
C LEU A 150 0.65 19.23 8.74
N THR A 151 1.69 19.45 7.95
CA THR A 151 2.65 18.41 7.54
C THR A 151 4.10 18.85 7.72
N GLU A 152 4.44 19.44 8.86
CA GLU A 152 5.85 19.57 9.19
C GLU A 152 6.45 18.19 9.48
N TRP A 153 7.06 17.60 8.47
CA TRP A 153 7.91 16.41 8.65
C TRP A 153 9.31 16.87 9.01
N LYS A 154 9.69 16.74 10.28
CA LYS A 154 11.04 17.04 10.75
C LYS A 154 11.88 15.79 10.71
N GLU A 155 12.75 15.66 9.72
CA GLU A 155 13.74 14.57 9.64
C GLU A 155 14.69 14.60 10.83
N PHE A 156 15.08 15.81 11.27
CA PHE A 156 15.96 16.04 12.40
C PHE A 156 15.37 17.07 13.33
N SER A 157 15.42 16.79 14.61
CA SER A 157 15.09 17.75 15.66
C SER A 157 16.14 18.87 15.77
N ALA A 158 15.80 19.97 16.41
CA ALA A 158 16.76 21.05 16.66
C ALA A 158 17.97 20.59 17.48
N GLU A 159 17.75 19.64 18.39
CA GLU A 159 18.83 19.05 19.22
C GLU A 159 19.75 18.17 18.39
N GLU A 160 19.23 17.38 17.48
CA GLU A 160 20.02 16.54 16.57
C GLU A 160 20.85 17.37 15.60
N ILE A 161 20.30 18.49 15.09
CA ILE A 161 21.05 19.45 14.28
C ILE A 161 22.18 20.09 15.10
N LYS A 162 21.92 20.46 16.35
CA LYS A 162 22.94 21.00 17.25
C LYS A 162 24.05 19.97 17.54
N LEU A 163 23.65 18.72 17.80
CA LEU A 163 24.59 17.60 17.98
C LEU A 163 25.44 17.37 16.73
N SER A 164 24.85 17.36 15.57
CA SER A 164 25.55 17.21 14.30
C SER A 164 26.61 18.30 14.08
N ARG A 165 26.29 19.55 14.40
CA ARG A 165 27.25 20.67 14.34
C ARG A 165 28.42 20.48 15.31
N ARG A 166 28.14 20.04 16.53
CA ARG A 166 29.19 19.71 17.51
C ARG A 166 30.09 18.61 17.00
N ILE A 167 29.53 17.48 16.50
CA ILE A 167 30.28 16.38 15.89
C ILE A 167 31.17 16.92 14.78
N SER A 168 30.66 17.78 13.91
CA SER A 168 31.43 18.35 12.80
C SER A 168 32.60 19.21 13.25
N VAL A 169 32.47 19.93 14.37
CA VAL A 169 33.51 20.84 14.88
C VAL A 169 34.52 20.13 15.80
N GLU A 170 34.02 19.22 16.65
CA GLU A 170 34.82 18.59 17.72
C GLU A 170 35.55 17.31 17.24
N THR A 171 35.29 16.80 16.02
CA THR A 171 35.91 15.58 15.52
C THR A 171 36.65 15.80 14.19
N PRO A 172 37.71 15.02 13.91
CA PRO A 172 38.42 15.02 12.63
C PRO A 172 37.46 14.71 11.45
N GLN A 173 37.81 15.20 10.26
CA GLN A 173 36.96 15.00 9.08
C GLN A 173 36.84 13.53 8.65
N ASP A 174 37.84 12.73 8.95
CA ASP A 174 37.92 11.29 8.67
C ASP A 174 37.37 10.41 9.80
N ALA A 175 36.86 11.01 10.88
CA ALA A 175 36.29 10.28 12.00
C ALA A 175 35.17 9.32 11.57
N VAL A 176 35.16 8.13 12.14
CA VAL A 176 34.18 7.07 11.89
C VAL A 176 33.41 6.80 13.16
N PHE A 177 32.10 6.82 13.06
CA PHE A 177 31.20 6.57 14.18
C PHE A 177 30.47 5.24 14.00
N LEU A 178 30.37 4.47 15.07
CA LEU A 178 29.44 3.34 15.13
C LEU A 178 28.07 3.88 15.55
N THR A 179 27.08 3.76 14.66
CA THR A 179 25.73 4.28 14.88
C THR A 179 24.70 3.17 14.87
N ALA A 180 23.55 3.40 15.49
CA ALA A 180 22.39 2.57 15.26
C ALA A 180 22.00 2.59 13.77
N PRO A 181 21.45 1.49 13.22
CA PRO A 181 21.03 1.41 11.82
C PRO A 181 19.71 2.18 11.61
N THR A 182 19.80 3.51 11.67
CA THR A 182 18.68 4.44 11.45
C THR A 182 18.98 5.37 10.29
N PHE A 183 17.97 5.77 9.54
CA PHE A 183 18.15 6.66 8.38
C PHE A 183 18.46 8.12 8.77
N ASN A 184 18.11 8.52 9.97
CA ASN A 184 18.13 9.89 10.45
C ASN A 184 19.08 10.09 11.64
N HIS A 185 20.23 9.42 11.65
CA HIS A 185 21.22 9.64 12.71
C HIS A 185 21.99 10.97 12.48
N PRO A 186 22.20 11.82 13.50
CA PRO A 186 22.88 13.12 13.39
C PRO A 186 24.28 13.07 12.78
N VAL A 187 24.98 11.96 12.86
CA VAL A 187 26.28 11.74 12.22
C VAL A 187 26.22 11.96 10.71
N PHE A 188 25.13 11.56 10.05
CA PHE A 188 25.02 11.72 8.58
C PHE A 188 25.08 13.17 8.14
N ILE A 189 24.37 14.05 8.85
CA ILE A 189 24.36 15.49 8.52
C ILE A 189 25.60 16.22 9.07
N SER A 190 26.43 15.58 9.89
CA SER A 190 27.72 16.14 10.33
C SER A 190 28.83 15.98 9.29
N GLY A 191 28.61 15.24 8.22
CA GLY A 191 29.62 14.92 7.22
C GLY A 191 30.69 13.91 7.69
N ARG A 192 30.42 13.18 8.75
CA ARG A 192 31.30 12.11 9.25
C ARG A 192 30.86 10.75 8.74
N LYS A 193 31.78 9.78 8.72
CA LYS A 193 31.50 8.40 8.30
C LYS A 193 30.75 7.67 9.40
N SER A 194 29.75 6.87 9.00
CA SER A 194 29.04 5.98 9.90
C SER A 194 29.26 4.53 9.49
N LEU A 195 29.48 3.65 10.48
CA LEU A 195 29.37 2.21 10.36
C LEU A 195 28.04 1.79 11.00
N MET A 196 27.22 1.02 10.25
CA MET A 196 25.96 0.45 10.69
C MET A 196 26.06 -1.06 10.75
#